data_186b25edf5cb0e059a273ed94bfaf57c
#
_entry.id   186b25edf5cb0e059a273ed94bfaf57c
#
_cell.length_a   1.000
_cell.length_b   1.000
_cell.length_c   1.000
_cell.angle_alpha   90.00
_cell.angle_beta   90.00
_cell.angle_gamma   90.00
#
_symmetry.space_group_name_H-M   'P 1'
#
loop_
_entity.id
_entity.type
_entity.pdbx_description
1 polymer ?
#
loop_
_entity_poly.entity_id
_entity_poly.type
_entity_poly.pdbx_seq_one_letter_code
_entity_poly.pdbx_strand_id
1 'polypeptide(L)'
;MLKSKYKIYLLLLCLTGCVSEYNAQLPSSDEELLVVTGDIIANTEAIFSLSKSIPLSEDMPEDYRNIYARIAVVGSYGYRSDFGTALGDGKYQVSIGELQDDVSYGIEIEYDGEIYTSSPSTPMVSSEIDSVSWIQPEPEQALSIRVSTHGDPGKTQYYMWNYREDWEIRASYITTCYFDPDMNRIYEDSNYPTFYCWKKEISRNILIGSTEKLKEHLIINNKLLDVPVNEDRFTVLYSIQVQQRALSKEGYEYYLNVQQQNEEMGGIFTPQPSEIQGNISCISQPGRRTIGYVGVYKNISEKRIYIHPNEIKRPPLYSGCEEVSDSEMDEQGYSTYLIRYLVGYRPVGTGTHIDYWALRR
;
A
#
# COMPACT_ATOMS: atom_id res chain seq x y z
N MET A 1 -22.00 28.34 -61.60
CA MET A 1 -20.91 28.45 -60.62
C MET A 1 -21.30 29.13 -59.28
N LEU A 2 -22.45 29.83 -59.20
CA LEU A 2 -22.88 30.55 -57.99
C LEU A 2 -23.44 29.64 -56.88
N LYS A 3 -24.11 28.53 -57.26
CA LYS A 3 -24.72 27.57 -56.28
C LYS A 3 -23.74 26.78 -55.44
N SER A 4 -22.48 26.65 -55.84
CA SER A 4 -21.47 25.88 -55.08
C SER A 4 -20.87 26.73 -53.93
N LYS A 5 -20.75 28.05 -54.12
CA LYS A 5 -20.19 28.94 -53.09
C LYS A 5 -21.14 29.09 -51.87
N TYR A 6 -22.43 29.06 -52.07
CA TYR A 6 -23.43 29.10 -50.96
C TYR A 6 -23.43 27.84 -50.14
N LYS A 7 -23.14 26.66 -50.69
CA LYS A 7 -23.00 25.43 -49.94
C LYS A 7 -21.80 25.43 -48.99
N ILE A 8 -20.69 26.05 -49.41
CA ILE A 8 -19.49 26.18 -48.58
C ILE A 8 -19.75 27.18 -47.42
N TYR A 9 -20.45 28.29 -47.68
CA TYR A 9 -20.82 29.23 -46.59
C TYR A 9 -21.83 28.65 -45.61
N LEU A 10 -22.76 27.82 -46.10
CA LEU A 10 -23.72 27.12 -45.20
C LEU A 10 -23.02 26.07 -44.35
N LEU A 11 -21.98 25.40 -44.86
CA LEU A 11 -21.16 24.44 -44.13
C LEU A 11 -20.27 25.10 -43.08
N LEU A 12 -19.77 26.31 -43.36
CA LEU A 12 -18.96 27.07 -42.38
C LEU A 12 -19.80 27.65 -41.22
N LEU A 13 -21.10 27.93 -41.43
CA LEU A 13 -21.98 28.45 -40.39
C LEU A 13 -22.36 27.37 -39.37
N CYS A 14 -22.27 26.08 -39.70
CA CYS A 14 -22.54 24.97 -38.77
C CYS A 14 -21.40 24.65 -37.79
N LEU A 15 -20.24 25.31 -37.91
CA LEU A 15 -19.07 25.07 -37.05
C LEU A 15 -18.96 26.02 -35.87
N THR A 16 -19.87 26.98 -35.70
CA THR A 16 -19.95 27.82 -34.49
C THR A 16 -20.76 27.09 -33.40
N GLY A 17 -20.26 25.96 -32.95
CA GLY A 17 -20.73 25.35 -31.70
C GLY A 17 -20.28 26.23 -30.55
N CYS A 18 -21.25 26.82 -29.83
CA CYS A 18 -20.96 27.46 -28.55
C CYS A 18 -20.42 26.38 -27.61
N VAL A 19 -19.11 26.41 -27.34
CA VAL A 19 -18.55 25.74 -26.18
C VAL A 19 -18.92 26.62 -24.98
N SER A 20 -19.99 26.30 -24.30
CA SER A 20 -20.24 26.86 -22.99
C SER A 20 -19.33 26.12 -21.99
N GLU A 21 -18.57 26.86 -21.20
CA GLU A 21 -17.92 26.29 -20.03
C GLU A 21 -19.02 25.68 -19.15
N TYR A 22 -19.03 24.37 -19.08
CA TYR A 22 -19.86 23.66 -18.14
C TYR A 22 -19.19 23.71 -16.77
N ASN A 23 -19.51 24.72 -15.98
CA ASN A 23 -19.21 24.72 -14.56
C ASN A 23 -20.11 23.67 -13.90
N ALA A 24 -19.64 22.45 -13.80
CA ALA A 24 -20.25 21.45 -12.96
C ALA A 24 -20.22 21.99 -11.53
N GLN A 25 -21.35 22.47 -11.04
CA GLN A 25 -21.52 22.66 -9.61
C GLN A 25 -21.58 21.25 -9.00
N LEU A 26 -20.42 20.73 -8.66
CA LEU A 26 -20.36 19.58 -7.75
C LEU A 26 -21.07 20.04 -6.48
N PRO A 27 -22.07 19.29 -5.98
CA PRO A 27 -22.59 19.57 -4.66
C PRO A 27 -21.39 19.50 -3.72
N SER A 28 -20.97 20.67 -3.21
CA SER A 28 -20.02 20.74 -2.13
C SER A 28 -20.70 20.11 -0.92
N SER A 29 -20.48 18.80 -0.73
CA SER A 29 -20.71 18.26 0.59
C SER A 29 -19.53 18.74 1.43
N ASP A 30 -19.68 19.87 2.10
CA ASP A 30 -18.76 20.37 3.13
C ASP A 30 -18.70 19.42 4.34
N GLU A 31 -19.28 18.23 4.22
CA GLU A 31 -19.33 17.23 5.28
C GLU A 31 -18.03 16.44 5.30
N GLU A 32 -17.20 16.72 6.31
CA GLU A 32 -16.02 15.91 6.60
C GLU A 32 -16.46 14.49 7.00
N LEU A 33 -16.11 13.50 6.19
CA LEU A 33 -16.41 12.09 6.45
C LEU A 33 -15.34 11.47 7.33
N LEU A 34 -15.73 10.66 8.30
CA LEU A 34 -14.80 9.81 9.03
C LEU A 34 -14.34 8.67 8.12
N VAL A 35 -13.04 8.55 7.95
CA VAL A 35 -12.38 7.46 7.21
C VAL A 35 -11.73 6.53 8.22
N VAL A 36 -12.04 5.25 8.13
CA VAL A 36 -11.53 4.22 9.04
C VAL A 36 -10.84 3.13 8.25
N THR A 37 -9.61 2.80 8.60
CA THR A 37 -8.85 1.67 8.03
C THR A 37 -8.26 0.82 9.14
N GLY A 38 -8.21 -0.49 8.92
CA GLY A 38 -7.68 -1.47 9.87
C GLY A 38 -8.53 -2.74 9.84
N ASP A 39 -7.97 -3.79 10.42
CA ASP A 39 -8.60 -5.12 10.45
C ASP A 39 -8.50 -5.72 11.85
N ILE A 40 -9.48 -6.55 12.22
CA ILE A 40 -9.47 -7.37 13.42
C ILE A 40 -8.81 -8.70 13.07
N ILE A 41 -7.62 -8.96 13.62
CA ILE A 41 -6.87 -10.19 13.36
C ILE A 41 -6.60 -10.86 14.68
N ALA A 42 -6.97 -12.12 14.82
CA ALA A 42 -6.78 -12.88 16.05
C ALA A 42 -5.32 -12.93 16.50
N ASN A 43 -5.09 -12.82 17.80
CA ASN A 43 -3.78 -12.92 18.45
C ASN A 43 -2.75 -11.87 17.94
N THR A 44 -3.21 -10.65 17.61
CA THR A 44 -2.35 -9.56 17.18
C THR A 44 -2.62 -8.25 17.91
N GLU A 45 -1.68 -7.33 17.79
CA GLU A 45 -1.89 -5.91 18.08
C GLU A 45 -2.40 -5.23 16.82
N ALA A 46 -3.73 -5.12 16.70
CA ALA A 46 -4.36 -4.50 15.54
C ALA A 46 -4.18 -2.98 15.56
N ILE A 47 -3.85 -2.39 14.42
CA ILE A 47 -3.73 -0.93 14.26
C ILE A 47 -4.90 -0.44 13.41
N PHE A 48 -5.71 0.43 13.99
CA PHE A 48 -6.76 1.17 13.30
C PHE A 48 -6.27 2.59 13.04
N SER A 49 -6.50 3.09 11.82
CA SER A 49 -6.20 4.48 11.47
C SER A 49 -7.49 5.22 11.17
N LEU A 50 -7.64 6.36 11.81
CA LEU A 50 -8.75 7.29 11.62
C LEU A 50 -8.24 8.55 10.94
N SER A 51 -8.96 9.05 9.96
CA SER A 51 -8.70 10.34 9.33
C SER A 51 -10.01 10.98 8.87
N LYS A 52 -9.95 12.24 8.48
CA LYS A 52 -11.05 12.93 7.80
C LYS A 52 -10.87 12.79 6.29
N SER A 53 -11.97 12.79 5.56
CA SER A 53 -11.93 12.93 4.11
C SER A 53 -11.49 14.35 3.74
N ILE A 54 -10.75 14.48 2.63
CA ILE A 54 -10.24 15.76 2.14
C ILE A 54 -10.78 15.94 0.72
N PRO A 55 -11.36 17.10 0.38
CA PRO A 55 -11.73 17.42 -0.99
C PRO A 55 -10.51 17.38 -1.91
N LEU A 56 -10.66 16.81 -3.10
CA LEU A 56 -9.56 16.67 -4.07
C LEU A 56 -8.96 18.02 -4.54
N SER A 57 -9.72 19.11 -4.38
CA SER A 57 -9.34 20.48 -4.75
C SER A 57 -8.57 21.24 -3.67
N GLU A 58 -8.39 20.67 -2.51
CA GLU A 58 -7.73 21.31 -1.38
C GLU A 58 -6.39 20.68 -1.07
N ASP A 59 -5.45 21.50 -0.60
CA ASP A 59 -4.22 21.02 -0.03
C ASP A 59 -4.53 20.23 1.26
N MET A 60 -3.73 19.21 1.53
CA MET A 60 -3.89 18.33 2.68
C MET A 60 -3.72 19.13 3.99
N PRO A 61 -4.77 19.32 4.80
CA PRO A 61 -4.64 20.00 6.08
C PRO A 61 -3.68 19.23 7.02
N GLU A 62 -2.87 19.95 7.79
CA GLU A 62 -1.93 19.33 8.74
C GLU A 62 -2.63 18.50 9.82
N ASP A 63 -3.89 18.84 10.13
CA ASP A 63 -4.68 18.24 11.21
C ASP A 63 -5.67 17.14 10.76
N TYR A 64 -5.69 16.76 9.47
CA TYR A 64 -6.66 15.75 8.97
C TYR A 64 -6.56 14.39 9.67
N ARG A 65 -5.44 14.10 10.34
CA ARG A 65 -5.20 12.91 11.16
C ARG A 65 -5.29 13.17 12.66
N ASN A 66 -5.50 14.40 13.09
CA ASN A 66 -5.65 14.73 14.52
C ASN A 66 -7.05 14.35 15.02
N ILE A 67 -7.31 13.05 15.08
CA ILE A 67 -8.58 12.51 15.56
C ILE A 67 -8.38 11.93 16.95
N TYR A 68 -9.10 12.46 17.90
CA TYR A 68 -9.15 11.95 19.27
C TYR A 68 -10.41 11.10 19.44
N ALA A 69 -10.24 9.79 19.50
CA ALA A 69 -11.30 8.83 19.57
C ALA A 69 -11.02 7.74 20.61
N ARG A 70 -12.03 6.98 20.95
CA ARG A 70 -11.91 5.73 21.72
C ARG A 70 -12.35 4.59 20.82
N ILE A 71 -11.52 3.59 20.66
CA ILE A 71 -11.80 2.43 19.80
C ILE A 71 -11.76 1.18 20.66
N ALA A 72 -12.76 0.30 20.48
CA ALA A 72 -12.74 -1.04 21.05
C ALA A 72 -13.25 -2.05 20.01
N VAL A 73 -12.77 -3.29 20.09
CA VAL A 73 -13.38 -4.40 19.39
C VAL A 73 -14.55 -4.93 20.23
N VAL A 74 -15.69 -5.07 19.59
CA VAL A 74 -16.91 -5.58 20.21
C VAL A 74 -17.36 -6.84 19.49
N GLY A 75 -18.07 -7.71 20.19
CA GLY A 75 -18.59 -8.94 19.59
C GLY A 75 -19.92 -9.35 20.18
N SER A 76 -20.55 -10.32 19.51
CA SER A 76 -21.74 -10.95 20.04
C SER A 76 -21.45 -11.59 21.42
N TYR A 77 -22.51 -11.89 22.16
CA TYR A 77 -22.43 -12.43 23.53
C TYR A 77 -21.68 -11.55 24.55
N GLY A 78 -21.59 -10.24 24.28
CA GLY A 78 -21.01 -9.27 25.21
C GLY A 78 -19.48 -9.19 25.19
N TYR A 79 -18.83 -9.73 24.17
CA TYR A 79 -17.39 -9.54 24.01
C TYR A 79 -17.04 -8.06 23.82
N ARG A 80 -16.01 -7.60 24.53
CA ARG A 80 -15.44 -6.26 24.37
C ARG A 80 -13.97 -6.30 24.75
N SER A 81 -13.12 -5.76 23.89
CA SER A 81 -11.72 -5.54 24.23
C SER A 81 -11.56 -4.33 25.14
N ASP A 82 -10.38 -4.14 25.69
CA ASP A 82 -9.97 -2.84 26.22
C ASP A 82 -9.95 -1.78 25.11
N PHE A 83 -10.01 -0.51 25.51
CA PHE A 83 -9.87 0.58 24.57
C PHE A 83 -8.45 0.64 24.00
N GLY A 84 -8.37 0.93 22.74
CA GLY A 84 -7.10 1.07 22.05
C GLY A 84 -6.23 2.19 22.59
N THR A 85 -4.93 1.98 22.54
CA THR A 85 -3.90 2.97 22.91
C THR A 85 -3.63 3.87 21.69
N ALA A 86 -3.72 5.19 21.88
CA ALA A 86 -3.39 6.15 20.82
C ALA A 86 -1.88 6.15 20.55
N LEU A 87 -1.49 6.02 19.29
CA LEU A 87 -0.09 6.05 18.83
C LEU A 87 0.30 7.39 18.16
N GLY A 88 -0.65 8.32 18.04
CA GLY A 88 -0.51 9.57 17.26
C GLY A 88 -0.98 9.40 15.81
N ASP A 89 -1.08 10.51 15.09
CA ASP A 89 -1.53 10.54 13.67
C ASP A 89 -2.83 9.77 13.39
N GLY A 90 -3.80 9.84 14.30
CA GLY A 90 -5.06 9.10 14.18
C GLY A 90 -4.96 7.60 14.30
N LYS A 91 -3.82 7.06 14.74
CA LYS A 91 -3.60 5.61 14.88
C LYS A 91 -3.88 5.15 16.30
N TYR A 92 -4.54 4.00 16.39
CA TYR A 92 -4.92 3.35 17.63
C TYR A 92 -4.55 1.87 17.58
N GLN A 93 -3.86 1.40 18.61
CA GLN A 93 -3.49 0.01 18.76
C GLN A 93 -4.46 -0.68 19.73
N VAL A 94 -5.07 -1.77 19.27
CA VAL A 94 -5.99 -2.59 20.07
C VAL A 94 -5.42 -4.01 20.17
N SER A 95 -5.27 -4.53 21.38
CA SER A 95 -4.85 -5.92 21.59
C SER A 95 -6.02 -6.87 21.31
N ILE A 96 -5.84 -7.76 20.36
CA ILE A 96 -6.82 -8.75 19.95
C ILE A 96 -6.38 -10.11 20.44
N GLY A 97 -7.19 -10.73 21.30
CA GLY A 97 -6.98 -12.10 21.74
C GLY A 97 -7.42 -13.15 20.72
N GLU A 98 -7.64 -14.35 21.18
CA GLU A 98 -8.22 -15.43 20.36
C GLU A 98 -9.66 -15.09 19.97
N LEU A 99 -10.00 -15.29 18.69
CA LEU A 99 -11.34 -15.10 18.16
C LEU A 99 -12.04 -16.46 18.01
N GLN A 100 -13.28 -16.53 18.49
CA GLN A 100 -14.12 -17.72 18.39
C GLN A 100 -14.86 -17.74 17.05
N ASP A 101 -15.02 -18.91 16.46
CA ASP A 101 -15.57 -19.06 15.09
C ASP A 101 -17.08 -18.74 15.01
N ASP A 102 -17.82 -18.89 16.11
CA ASP A 102 -19.26 -18.67 16.24
C ASP A 102 -19.61 -17.27 16.79
N VAL A 103 -18.62 -16.45 17.08
CA VAL A 103 -18.77 -15.07 17.56
C VAL A 103 -18.56 -14.10 16.39
N SER A 104 -19.48 -13.17 16.20
CA SER A 104 -19.32 -12.08 15.25
C SER A 104 -18.67 -10.90 15.94
N TYR A 105 -17.64 -10.33 15.32
CA TYR A 105 -16.85 -9.21 15.84
C TYR A 105 -16.95 -8.00 14.92
N GLY A 106 -16.80 -6.82 15.50
CA GLY A 106 -16.73 -5.54 14.82
C GLY A 106 -15.99 -4.53 15.68
N ILE A 107 -15.87 -3.31 15.24
CA ILE A 107 -15.33 -2.21 16.03
C ILE A 107 -16.44 -1.27 16.49
N GLU A 108 -16.20 -0.62 17.61
CA GLU A 108 -16.96 0.52 18.10
C GLU A 108 -15.99 1.71 18.27
N ILE A 109 -16.37 2.86 17.73
CA ILE A 109 -15.58 4.08 17.78
C ILE A 109 -16.44 5.18 18.39
N GLU A 110 -15.96 5.78 19.46
CA GLU A 110 -16.52 7.00 20.03
C GLU A 110 -15.71 8.19 19.53
N TYR A 111 -16.29 9.03 18.70
CA TYR A 111 -15.62 10.20 18.11
C TYR A 111 -16.57 11.36 17.98
N ASP A 112 -16.17 12.54 18.45
CA ASP A 112 -16.94 13.80 18.38
C ASP A 112 -18.36 13.71 18.95
N GLY A 113 -18.49 12.95 20.06
CA GLY A 113 -19.79 12.71 20.71
C GLY A 113 -20.70 11.71 20.01
N GLU A 114 -20.25 11.16 18.88
CA GLU A 114 -20.99 10.19 18.09
C GLU A 114 -20.39 8.78 18.23
N ILE A 115 -21.23 7.77 17.99
CA ILE A 115 -20.82 6.37 18.04
C ILE A 115 -20.92 5.75 16.65
N TYR A 116 -19.79 5.19 16.20
CA TYR A 116 -19.66 4.49 14.93
C TYR A 116 -19.39 3.00 15.19
N THR A 117 -19.98 2.15 14.37
CA THR A 117 -19.74 0.70 14.45
C THR A 117 -19.51 0.10 13.07
N SER A 118 -18.66 -0.93 12.99
CA SER A 118 -18.63 -1.77 11.80
C SER A 118 -19.69 -2.86 11.88
N SER A 119 -20.20 -3.30 10.72
CA SER A 119 -21.06 -4.48 10.64
C SER A 119 -20.33 -5.69 11.22
N PRO A 120 -20.89 -6.40 12.20
CA PRO A 120 -20.23 -7.55 12.81
C PRO A 120 -20.10 -8.70 11.80
N SER A 121 -18.94 -9.36 11.77
CA SER A 121 -18.72 -10.57 10.98
C SER A 121 -17.96 -11.64 11.76
N THR A 122 -18.15 -12.90 11.40
CA THR A 122 -17.38 -14.01 11.95
C THR A 122 -15.96 -14.03 11.37
N PRO A 123 -14.95 -14.53 12.13
CA PRO A 123 -13.58 -14.55 11.68
C PRO A 123 -13.38 -15.39 10.43
N MET A 124 -12.84 -14.78 9.36
CA MET A 124 -12.49 -15.48 8.14
C MET A 124 -11.20 -16.28 8.32
N VAL A 125 -11.18 -17.51 7.80
CA VAL A 125 -10.00 -18.37 7.79
C VAL A 125 -9.37 -18.35 6.43
N SER A 126 -8.11 -17.92 6.34
CA SER A 126 -7.33 -17.94 5.10
C SER A 126 -6.72 -19.31 4.86
N SER A 127 -6.87 -19.84 3.65
CA SER A 127 -6.07 -20.98 3.20
C SER A 127 -4.59 -20.58 3.10
N GLU A 128 -3.71 -21.58 3.09
CA GLU A 128 -2.29 -21.33 2.90
C GLU A 128 -1.97 -20.89 1.47
N ILE A 129 -0.92 -20.09 1.31
CA ILE A 129 -0.34 -19.78 0.01
C ILE A 129 0.40 -21.02 -0.49
N ASP A 130 -0.03 -21.62 -1.60
CA ASP A 130 0.63 -22.79 -2.18
C ASP A 130 2.04 -22.44 -2.65
N SER A 131 2.18 -21.38 -3.44
CA SER A 131 3.47 -20.92 -3.91
C SER A 131 3.51 -19.42 -4.17
N VAL A 132 4.68 -18.83 -3.93
CA VAL A 132 5.10 -17.56 -4.50
C VAL A 132 6.24 -17.86 -5.45
N SER A 133 6.12 -17.40 -6.68
CA SER A 133 7.08 -17.67 -7.75
C SER A 133 7.34 -16.41 -8.55
N TRP A 134 8.35 -16.47 -9.42
CA TRP A 134 8.62 -15.39 -10.35
C TRP A 134 8.99 -15.92 -11.72
N ILE A 135 8.78 -15.12 -12.73
CA ILE A 135 9.23 -15.38 -14.10
C ILE A 135 9.84 -14.12 -14.68
N GLN A 136 10.89 -14.31 -15.49
CA GLN A 136 11.47 -13.26 -16.32
C GLN A 136 11.44 -13.77 -17.76
N PRO A 137 10.55 -13.28 -18.62
CA PRO A 137 10.45 -13.78 -20.01
C PRO A 137 11.72 -13.50 -20.78
N GLU A 138 12.22 -12.27 -20.77
CA GLU A 138 13.42 -11.82 -21.47
C GLU A 138 14.36 -11.05 -20.53
N PRO A 139 15.68 -10.98 -20.83
CA PRO A 139 16.67 -10.34 -19.96
C PRO A 139 16.40 -8.88 -19.63
N GLU A 140 15.75 -8.14 -20.54
CA GLU A 140 15.44 -6.71 -20.35
C GLU A 140 14.09 -6.47 -19.67
N GLN A 141 13.29 -7.53 -19.52
CA GLN A 141 11.95 -7.43 -18.98
C GLN A 141 11.95 -7.55 -17.45
N ALA A 142 10.95 -6.93 -16.84
CA ALA A 142 10.73 -7.01 -15.41
C ALA A 142 10.50 -8.45 -14.95
N LEU A 143 10.87 -8.74 -13.70
CA LEU A 143 10.45 -9.97 -13.03
C LEU A 143 8.99 -9.86 -12.63
N SER A 144 8.16 -10.78 -13.13
CA SER A 144 6.76 -10.88 -12.75
C SER A 144 6.63 -11.80 -11.54
N ILE A 145 6.31 -11.24 -10.37
CA ILE A 145 6.04 -11.99 -9.13
C ILE A 145 4.61 -12.48 -9.15
N ARG A 146 4.42 -13.75 -8.78
CA ARG A 146 3.15 -14.45 -8.90
C ARG A 146 2.84 -15.26 -7.64
N VAL A 147 1.55 -15.40 -7.36
CA VAL A 147 1.04 -16.23 -6.26
C VAL A 147 0.11 -17.31 -6.78
N SER A 148 0.18 -18.48 -6.16
CA SER A 148 -0.81 -19.55 -6.35
C SER A 148 -1.40 -19.91 -4.98
N THR A 149 -2.70 -20.15 -4.96
CA THR A 149 -3.44 -20.53 -3.75
C THR A 149 -4.66 -21.35 -4.12
N HIS A 150 -5.19 -22.09 -3.17
CA HIS A 150 -6.43 -22.86 -3.29
C HIS A 150 -7.52 -22.31 -2.38
N GLY A 151 -8.76 -22.50 -2.80
CA GLY A 151 -9.94 -22.20 -2.02
C GLY A 151 -10.49 -23.46 -1.35
N ASP A 152 -11.08 -23.28 -0.17
CA ASP A 152 -11.88 -24.31 0.47
C ASP A 152 -13.32 -24.23 -0.04
N PRO A 153 -13.84 -25.25 -0.74
CA PRO A 153 -15.21 -25.24 -1.23
C PRO A 153 -16.21 -24.96 -0.08
N GLY A 154 -17.01 -23.91 -0.25
CA GLY A 154 -18.02 -23.51 0.74
C GLY A 154 -17.51 -22.71 1.94
N LYS A 155 -16.20 -22.40 2.03
CA LYS A 155 -15.64 -21.60 3.13
C LYS A 155 -14.96 -20.33 2.63
N THR A 156 -13.91 -20.46 1.82
CA THR A 156 -13.06 -19.35 1.41
C THR A 156 -12.94 -19.32 -0.11
N GLN A 157 -13.39 -18.23 -0.72
CA GLN A 157 -13.43 -18.08 -2.17
C GLN A 157 -12.88 -16.75 -2.64
N TYR A 158 -12.62 -15.82 -1.74
CA TYR A 158 -12.17 -14.47 -2.04
C TYR A 158 -10.92 -14.16 -1.25
N TYR A 159 -9.94 -13.53 -1.89
CA TYR A 159 -8.62 -13.27 -1.33
C TYR A 159 -8.20 -11.84 -1.59
N MET A 160 -7.42 -11.31 -0.63
CA MET A 160 -6.63 -10.11 -0.79
C MET A 160 -5.18 -10.47 -0.50
N TRP A 161 -4.28 -9.93 -1.34
CA TRP A 161 -2.84 -10.03 -1.12
C TRP A 161 -2.25 -8.67 -0.85
N ASN A 162 -1.33 -8.66 0.11
CA ASN A 162 -0.40 -7.57 0.34
C ASN A 162 1.00 -8.15 0.26
N TYR A 163 1.99 -7.32 -0.03
CA TYR A 163 3.37 -7.74 -0.01
C TYR A 163 4.26 -6.69 0.61
N ARG A 164 5.40 -7.15 1.12
CA ARG A 164 6.52 -6.33 1.54
C ARG A 164 7.76 -6.80 0.81
N GLU A 165 8.40 -5.87 0.12
CA GLU A 165 9.70 -6.03 -0.49
C GLU A 165 10.76 -5.56 0.48
N ASP A 166 11.86 -6.32 0.57
CA ASP A 166 13.07 -5.95 1.30
C ASP A 166 14.26 -6.30 0.43
N TRP A 167 15.22 -5.38 0.27
CA TRP A 167 16.42 -5.68 -0.51
C TRP A 167 17.66 -5.06 0.07
N GLU A 168 18.78 -5.75 -0.13
CA GLU A 168 20.11 -5.32 0.28
C GLU A 168 20.81 -4.64 -0.88
N ILE A 169 21.42 -3.50 -0.59
CA ILE A 169 22.28 -2.74 -1.49
C ILE A 169 23.66 -2.70 -0.86
N ARG A 170 24.69 -2.81 -1.70
CA ARG A 170 26.07 -2.70 -1.26
C ARG A 170 26.73 -1.50 -1.92
N ALA A 171 27.38 -0.66 -1.15
CA ALA A 171 28.20 0.42 -1.68
C ALA A 171 29.40 -0.14 -2.45
N SER A 172 29.87 0.57 -3.49
CA SER A 172 31.06 0.17 -4.25
C SER A 172 32.34 0.21 -3.39
N TYR A 173 32.37 1.07 -2.38
CA TYR A 173 33.52 1.28 -1.51
C TYR A 173 33.12 1.19 -0.04
N ILE A 174 34.04 0.71 0.80
CA ILE A 174 33.91 0.73 2.26
C ILE A 174 34.37 2.08 2.74
N THR A 175 33.47 2.87 3.35
CA THR A 175 33.81 4.11 4.03
C THR A 175 34.08 3.85 5.51
N THR A 176 35.21 4.34 5.99
CA THR A 176 35.61 4.27 7.40
C THR A 176 35.53 5.64 8.10
N CYS A 177 34.92 6.60 7.43
CA CYS A 177 34.79 7.97 7.92
C CYS A 177 33.35 8.47 7.79
N TYR A 178 32.98 9.41 8.66
CA TYR A 178 31.74 10.18 8.49
C TYR A 178 32.05 11.68 8.57
N PHE A 179 31.22 12.48 7.91
CA PHE A 179 31.27 13.93 7.96
C PHE A 179 30.22 14.46 8.94
N ASP A 180 30.67 15.27 9.89
CA ASP A 180 29.84 16.01 10.83
C ASP A 180 29.58 17.41 10.25
N PRO A 181 28.36 17.73 9.79
CA PRO A 181 28.04 19.03 9.21
C PRO A 181 28.07 20.17 10.22
N ASP A 182 27.80 19.92 11.50
CA ASP A 182 27.77 20.93 12.54
C ASP A 182 29.19 21.39 12.93
N MET A 183 30.11 20.43 12.91
CA MET A 183 31.53 20.69 13.24
C MET A 183 32.38 20.93 11.98
N ASN A 184 31.82 20.74 10.79
CA ASN A 184 32.52 20.79 9.48
C ASN A 184 33.81 19.96 9.49
N ARG A 185 33.75 18.76 10.04
CA ARG A 185 34.89 17.85 10.23
C ARG A 185 34.56 16.43 9.80
N ILE A 186 35.61 15.73 9.37
CA ILE A 186 35.58 14.30 9.08
C ILE A 186 36.15 13.55 10.27
N TYR A 187 35.43 12.54 10.71
CA TYR A 187 35.83 11.62 11.77
C TYR A 187 36.01 10.21 11.22
N GLU A 188 37.05 9.54 11.67
CA GLU A 188 37.20 8.10 11.42
C GLU A 188 36.23 7.35 12.32
N ASP A 189 35.44 6.47 11.74
CA ASP A 189 34.56 5.55 12.46
C ASP A 189 34.55 4.19 11.78
N SER A 190 35.30 3.27 12.34
CA SER A 190 35.35 1.90 11.87
C SER A 190 34.07 1.10 12.13
N ASN A 191 33.14 1.65 12.90
CA ASN A 191 31.85 1.04 13.22
C ASN A 191 30.70 1.59 12.38
N TYR A 192 30.95 2.51 11.44
CA TYR A 192 29.93 3.09 10.59
C TYR A 192 29.75 2.22 9.31
N PRO A 193 28.88 1.22 9.35
CA PRO A 193 28.76 0.25 8.26
C PRO A 193 27.87 0.82 7.12
N THR A 194 28.35 1.89 6.47
CA THR A 194 27.67 2.45 5.28
C THR A 194 27.82 1.57 4.05
N PHE A 195 28.58 0.47 4.16
CA PHE A 195 28.81 -0.47 3.09
C PHE A 195 27.57 -1.31 2.77
N TYR A 196 26.77 -1.64 3.76
CA TYR A 196 25.53 -2.39 3.62
C TYR A 196 24.34 -1.48 3.93
N CYS A 197 23.40 -1.42 2.99
CA CYS A 197 22.15 -0.66 3.13
C CYS A 197 20.96 -1.58 2.83
N TRP A 198 19.83 -1.28 3.44
CA TRP A 198 18.58 -1.99 3.20
C TRP A 198 17.50 -0.99 2.81
N LYS A 199 16.69 -1.39 1.86
CA LYS A 199 15.46 -0.68 1.53
C LYS A 199 14.28 -1.62 1.73
N LYS A 200 13.12 -1.04 1.98
CA LYS A 200 11.85 -1.76 2.05
C LYS A 200 10.77 -0.99 1.33
N GLU A 201 9.84 -1.73 0.75
CA GLU A 201 8.63 -1.18 0.16
C GLU A 201 7.44 -2.07 0.51
N ILE A 202 6.27 -1.44 0.68
CA ILE A 202 5.03 -2.14 1.02
C ILE A 202 4.04 -1.89 -0.11
N SER A 203 3.28 -2.92 -0.47
CA SER A 203 2.24 -2.82 -1.50
C SER A 203 1.25 -1.71 -1.18
N ARG A 204 0.93 -0.91 -2.20
CA ARG A 204 -0.09 0.15 -2.13
C ARG A 204 -1.32 -0.18 -2.96
N ASN A 205 -1.19 -1.12 -3.88
CA ASN A 205 -2.26 -1.54 -4.77
C ASN A 205 -3.20 -2.52 -4.07
N ILE A 206 -4.46 -2.47 -4.45
CA ILE A 206 -5.47 -3.44 -4.04
C ILE A 206 -5.33 -4.66 -4.94
N LEU A 207 -4.84 -5.76 -4.39
CA LEU A 207 -4.63 -7.02 -5.10
C LEU A 207 -5.64 -8.04 -4.57
N ILE A 208 -6.66 -8.32 -5.35
CA ILE A 208 -7.74 -9.23 -4.98
C ILE A 208 -7.92 -10.33 -6.01
N GLY A 209 -8.50 -11.43 -5.60
CA GLY A 209 -8.85 -12.55 -6.47
C GLY A 209 -9.97 -13.39 -5.90
N SER A 210 -10.57 -14.20 -6.78
CA SER A 210 -11.68 -15.07 -6.41
C SER A 210 -11.58 -16.42 -7.10
N THR A 211 -11.91 -17.47 -6.36
CA THR A 211 -12.09 -18.84 -6.89
C THR A 211 -13.56 -19.20 -7.14
N GLU A 212 -14.51 -18.31 -6.85
CA GLU A 212 -15.95 -18.57 -6.94
C GLU A 212 -16.39 -19.17 -8.28
N LYS A 213 -15.82 -18.68 -9.37
CA LYS A 213 -16.16 -19.13 -10.74
C LYS A 213 -15.22 -20.21 -11.28
N LEU A 214 -14.25 -20.65 -10.49
CA LEU A 214 -13.25 -21.63 -10.90
C LEU A 214 -13.66 -23.04 -10.47
N LYS A 215 -13.67 -23.99 -11.42
CA LYS A 215 -14.12 -25.37 -11.16
C LYS A 215 -13.28 -26.10 -10.10
N GLU A 216 -11.99 -25.83 -10.06
CA GLU A 216 -11.04 -26.50 -9.16
C GLU A 216 -10.73 -25.68 -7.92
N HIS A 217 -11.39 -24.53 -7.76
CA HIS A 217 -11.12 -23.58 -6.66
C HIS A 217 -9.62 -23.21 -6.50
N LEU A 218 -8.90 -23.15 -7.61
CA LEU A 218 -7.46 -22.86 -7.65
C LEU A 218 -7.20 -21.53 -8.36
N ILE A 219 -6.36 -20.72 -7.77
CA ILE A 219 -5.73 -19.57 -8.41
C ILE A 219 -4.29 -19.94 -8.70
N ILE A 220 -3.90 -19.98 -9.96
CA ILE A 220 -2.58 -20.41 -10.38
C ILE A 220 -1.84 -19.25 -11.04
N ASN A 221 -0.64 -18.94 -10.55
CA ASN A 221 0.25 -17.93 -11.12
C ASN A 221 -0.40 -16.54 -11.29
N ASN A 222 -1.24 -16.13 -10.33
CA ASN A 222 -1.82 -14.79 -10.36
C ASN A 222 -0.71 -13.75 -10.15
N LYS A 223 -0.64 -12.77 -11.06
CA LYS A 223 0.39 -11.73 -11.02
C LYS A 223 0.11 -10.76 -9.87
N LEU A 224 1.12 -10.50 -9.03
CA LEU A 224 1.08 -9.52 -7.97
C LEU A 224 1.72 -8.19 -8.39
N LEU A 225 2.95 -8.26 -8.93
CA LEU A 225 3.67 -7.07 -9.39
C LEU A 225 4.71 -7.45 -10.44
N ASP A 226 5.19 -6.45 -11.16
CA ASP A 226 6.36 -6.51 -12.02
C ASP A 226 7.48 -5.69 -11.39
N VAL A 227 8.63 -6.31 -11.14
CA VAL A 227 9.81 -5.68 -10.54
C VAL A 227 10.83 -5.40 -11.63
N PRO A 228 11.15 -4.12 -11.94
CA PRO A 228 12.13 -3.76 -12.95
C PRO A 228 13.52 -4.30 -12.62
N VAL A 229 14.23 -4.82 -13.62
CA VAL A 229 15.58 -5.41 -13.43
C VAL A 229 16.72 -4.40 -13.45
N ASN A 230 16.44 -3.17 -13.89
CA ASN A 230 17.41 -2.08 -13.97
C ASN A 230 17.50 -1.23 -12.71
N GLU A 231 16.85 -1.65 -11.63
CA GLU A 231 16.87 -1.00 -10.34
C GLU A 231 17.83 -1.68 -9.35
N ASP A 232 18.07 -1.04 -8.23
CA ASP A 232 18.97 -1.49 -7.17
C ASP A 232 18.50 -2.75 -6.41
N ARG A 233 17.23 -3.14 -6.60
CA ARG A 233 16.58 -4.28 -5.92
C ARG A 233 17.32 -5.60 -6.07
N PHE A 234 18.00 -5.82 -7.19
CA PHE A 234 18.66 -7.10 -7.50
C PHE A 234 20.19 -7.03 -7.42
N THR A 235 20.77 -6.01 -6.79
CA THR A 235 22.24 -5.86 -6.73
C THR A 235 22.91 -6.86 -5.79
N VAL A 236 22.28 -7.22 -4.68
CA VAL A 236 22.83 -8.16 -3.69
C VAL A 236 21.86 -9.27 -3.36
N LEU A 237 20.72 -8.92 -2.78
CA LEU A 237 19.67 -9.88 -2.43
C LEU A 237 18.33 -9.17 -2.35
N TYR A 238 17.37 -9.71 -3.04
CA TYR A 238 15.96 -9.26 -3.00
C TYR A 238 15.11 -10.28 -2.26
N SER A 239 14.14 -9.82 -1.52
CA SER A 239 13.18 -10.66 -0.83
C SER A 239 11.79 -10.04 -0.93
N ILE A 240 10.79 -10.87 -1.11
CA ILE A 240 9.39 -10.47 -1.04
C ILE A 240 8.62 -11.40 -0.10
N GLN A 241 7.89 -10.83 0.83
CA GLN A 241 6.94 -11.52 1.70
C GLN A 241 5.53 -11.19 1.23
N VAL A 242 4.81 -12.19 0.82
CA VAL A 242 3.40 -12.09 0.43
C VAL A 242 2.54 -12.52 1.61
N GLN A 243 1.53 -11.72 1.91
CA GLN A 243 0.50 -12.01 2.89
C GLN A 243 -0.84 -12.20 2.18
N GLN A 244 -1.59 -13.21 2.57
CA GLN A 244 -2.91 -13.52 2.04
C GLN A 244 -3.95 -13.50 3.15
N ARG A 245 -5.07 -12.83 2.89
CA ARG A 245 -6.26 -12.80 3.73
C ARG A 245 -7.45 -13.34 2.95
N ALA A 246 -8.27 -14.15 3.62
CA ALA A 246 -9.58 -14.52 3.10
C ALA A 246 -10.55 -13.37 3.29
N LEU A 247 -11.26 -12.98 2.27
CA LEU A 247 -12.30 -11.95 2.35
C LEU A 247 -13.69 -12.58 2.45
N SER A 248 -14.62 -11.91 3.14
CA SER A 248 -16.03 -12.15 2.92
C SER A 248 -16.44 -11.67 1.51
N LYS A 249 -17.60 -12.06 1.05
CA LYS A 249 -18.11 -11.59 -0.24
C LYS A 249 -18.27 -10.07 -0.26
N GLU A 250 -18.83 -9.51 0.80
CA GLU A 250 -19.01 -8.07 0.97
C GLU A 250 -17.67 -7.32 0.98
N GLY A 251 -16.66 -7.88 1.67
CA GLY A 251 -15.31 -7.32 1.67
C GLY A 251 -14.67 -7.34 0.30
N TYR A 252 -14.83 -8.44 -0.44
CA TYR A 252 -14.34 -8.54 -1.81
C TYR A 252 -15.02 -7.52 -2.74
N GLU A 253 -16.35 -7.39 -2.67
CA GLU A 253 -17.11 -6.42 -3.46
C GLU A 253 -16.70 -4.97 -3.12
N TYR A 254 -16.48 -4.67 -1.83
CA TYR A 254 -15.97 -3.36 -1.42
C TYR A 254 -14.62 -3.03 -2.05
N TYR A 255 -13.63 -3.93 -1.92
CA TYR A 255 -12.29 -3.69 -2.48
C TYR A 255 -12.28 -3.70 -4.01
N LEU A 256 -13.15 -4.48 -4.66
CA LEU A 256 -13.32 -4.46 -6.11
C LEU A 256 -13.83 -3.09 -6.58
N ASN A 257 -14.81 -2.51 -5.90
CA ASN A 257 -15.33 -1.18 -6.21
C ASN A 257 -14.25 -0.10 -6.01
N VAL A 258 -13.46 -0.19 -4.94
CA VAL A 258 -12.33 0.75 -4.71
C VAL A 258 -11.28 0.62 -5.80
N GLN A 259 -10.92 -0.60 -6.20
CA GLN A 259 -9.96 -0.86 -7.27
C GLN A 259 -10.44 -0.27 -8.60
N GLN A 260 -11.69 -0.54 -8.99
CA GLN A 260 -12.28 -0.03 -10.23
C GLN A 260 -12.30 1.49 -10.28
N GLN A 261 -12.67 2.16 -9.19
CA GLN A 261 -12.66 3.62 -9.14
C GLN A 261 -11.26 4.20 -9.27
N ASN A 262 -10.25 3.57 -8.69
CA ASN A 262 -8.85 4.01 -8.81
C ASN A 262 -8.30 3.84 -10.24
N GLU A 263 -8.67 2.77 -10.94
CA GLU A 263 -8.24 2.49 -12.31
C GLU A 263 -8.97 3.38 -13.33
N GLU A 264 -10.22 3.74 -13.08
CA GLU A 264 -11.05 4.53 -13.98
C GLU A 264 -10.83 6.05 -13.87
N MET A 265 -10.14 6.54 -12.85
CA MET A 265 -9.85 7.96 -12.67
C MET A 265 -8.85 8.48 -13.73
N GLY A 266 -9.33 8.78 -14.93
CA GLY A 266 -8.51 9.35 -16.02
C GLY A 266 -9.10 9.19 -17.42
N GLY A 267 -10.21 8.53 -17.60
CA GLY A 267 -10.87 8.35 -18.89
C GLY A 267 -11.96 9.39 -19.18
N ILE A 268 -12.03 9.88 -20.43
CA ILE A 268 -13.08 10.84 -20.89
C ILE A 268 -14.50 10.22 -20.79
N PHE A 269 -14.60 8.92 -20.65
CA PHE A 269 -15.85 8.15 -20.56
C PHE A 269 -16.04 7.49 -19.18
N THR A 270 -15.33 7.98 -18.17
CA THR A 270 -15.43 7.44 -16.80
C THR A 270 -16.87 7.60 -16.30
N PRO A 271 -17.55 6.52 -15.89
CA PRO A 271 -18.83 6.64 -15.22
C PRO A 271 -18.67 7.52 -13.97
N GLN A 272 -19.73 8.23 -13.63
CA GLN A 272 -19.71 9.09 -12.45
C GLN A 272 -19.32 8.24 -11.23
N PRO A 273 -18.32 8.64 -10.40
CA PRO A 273 -17.91 7.87 -9.25
C PRO A 273 -19.12 7.54 -8.39
N SER A 274 -19.40 6.27 -8.20
CA SER A 274 -20.42 5.84 -7.25
C SER A 274 -19.85 5.91 -5.84
N GLU A 275 -20.69 6.26 -4.88
CA GLU A 275 -20.29 6.25 -3.48
C GLU A 275 -19.89 4.83 -3.05
N ILE A 276 -18.66 4.65 -2.57
CA ILE A 276 -18.20 3.37 -2.05
C ILE A 276 -18.71 3.24 -0.61
N GLN A 277 -19.73 2.45 -0.42
CA GLN A 277 -20.22 2.10 0.91
C GLN A 277 -19.33 1.01 1.52
N GLY A 278 -18.68 1.34 2.66
CA GLY A 278 -18.01 0.38 3.52
C GLY A 278 -18.97 -0.34 4.47
N ASN A 279 -18.41 -0.96 5.50
CA ASN A 279 -19.21 -1.62 6.52
C ASN A 279 -19.30 -0.84 7.84
N ILE A 280 -19.00 0.45 7.83
CA ILE A 280 -19.03 1.31 9.02
C ILE A 280 -20.23 2.24 8.94
N SER A 281 -20.92 2.42 10.04
CA SER A 281 -22.10 3.31 10.17
C SER A 281 -22.07 4.07 11.48
N CYS A 282 -22.55 5.33 11.45
CA CYS A 282 -22.83 6.10 12.65
C CYS A 282 -24.18 5.69 13.21
N ILE A 283 -24.19 5.08 14.40
CA ILE A 283 -25.44 4.59 15.02
C ILE A 283 -26.15 5.67 15.79
N SER A 284 -25.47 6.67 16.32
CA SER A 284 -26.04 7.79 17.05
C SER A 284 -26.65 8.82 16.10
N GLN A 285 -26.16 8.92 14.86
CA GLN A 285 -26.69 9.80 13.83
C GLN A 285 -26.88 9.07 12.50
N PRO A 286 -27.99 8.32 12.33
CA PRO A 286 -28.28 7.62 11.09
C PRO A 286 -28.30 8.55 9.89
N GLY A 287 -27.54 8.22 8.84
CA GLY A 287 -27.38 9.04 7.64
C GLY A 287 -26.07 9.82 7.57
N ARG A 288 -25.31 9.94 8.66
CA ARG A 288 -23.93 10.44 8.61
C ARG A 288 -23.04 9.43 7.91
N ARG A 289 -22.45 9.85 6.81
CA ARG A 289 -21.65 8.98 5.94
C ARG A 289 -20.26 8.70 6.53
N THR A 290 -19.74 7.53 6.25
CA THR A 290 -18.41 7.07 6.67
C THR A 290 -17.75 6.31 5.54
N ILE A 291 -16.44 6.29 5.52
CA ILE A 291 -15.64 5.55 4.54
C ILE A 291 -14.78 4.52 5.27
N GLY A 292 -14.74 3.31 4.77
CA GLY A 292 -13.86 2.27 5.28
C GLY A 292 -14.53 0.91 5.41
N TYR A 293 -13.69 -0.09 5.48
CA TYR A 293 -14.10 -1.48 5.67
C TYR A 293 -13.20 -2.12 6.72
N VAL A 294 -13.79 -2.77 7.70
CA VAL A 294 -13.09 -3.51 8.76
C VAL A 294 -13.41 -4.99 8.58
N GLY A 295 -12.39 -5.75 8.22
CA GLY A 295 -12.47 -7.20 8.13
C GLY A 295 -12.15 -7.87 9.47
N VAL A 296 -12.59 -9.13 9.60
CA VAL A 296 -12.34 -9.97 10.78
C VAL A 296 -11.68 -11.26 10.33
N TYR A 297 -10.47 -11.54 10.85
CA TYR A 297 -9.65 -12.63 10.37
C TYR A 297 -9.15 -13.52 11.51
N LYS A 298 -9.30 -14.82 11.35
CA LYS A 298 -8.74 -15.83 12.26
C LYS A 298 -7.23 -15.96 12.09
N ASN A 299 -6.77 -15.89 10.84
CA ASN A 299 -5.36 -16.02 10.45
C ASN A 299 -5.06 -15.26 9.17
N ILE A 300 -3.80 -14.98 9.00
CA ILE A 300 -3.19 -14.51 7.73
C ILE A 300 -2.20 -15.58 7.30
N SER A 301 -2.24 -15.97 6.01
CA SER A 301 -1.22 -16.83 5.43
C SER A 301 -0.07 -15.99 4.88
N GLU A 302 1.16 -16.41 5.14
CA GLU A 302 2.35 -15.67 4.72
C GLU A 302 3.35 -16.59 4.02
N LYS A 303 3.97 -16.09 2.96
CA LYS A 303 5.06 -16.78 2.27
C LYS A 303 6.11 -15.82 1.77
N ARG A 304 7.37 -16.13 2.07
CA ARG A 304 8.52 -15.32 1.65
C ARG A 304 9.36 -16.08 0.65
N ILE A 305 9.84 -15.39 -0.38
CA ILE A 305 10.88 -15.88 -1.28
C ILE A 305 12.05 -14.90 -1.31
N TYR A 306 13.18 -15.41 -1.75
CA TYR A 306 14.42 -14.68 -1.96
C TYR A 306 14.85 -14.87 -3.41
N ILE A 307 15.40 -13.83 -4.01
CA ILE A 307 15.90 -13.85 -5.39
C ILE A 307 17.33 -13.30 -5.38
N HIS A 308 18.28 -14.13 -5.78
CA HIS A 308 19.67 -13.74 -5.91
C HIS A 308 19.96 -13.16 -7.31
N PRO A 309 20.93 -12.24 -7.45
CA PRO A 309 21.28 -11.66 -8.75
C PRO A 309 21.65 -12.72 -9.81
N ASN A 310 22.26 -13.83 -9.41
CA ASN A 310 22.65 -14.91 -10.31
C ASN A 310 21.49 -15.77 -10.82
N GLU A 311 20.30 -15.60 -10.26
CA GLU A 311 19.09 -16.31 -10.69
C GLU A 311 18.36 -15.55 -11.81
N ILE A 312 18.64 -14.25 -11.99
CA ILE A 312 18.01 -13.43 -13.03
C ILE A 312 18.85 -13.41 -14.30
N LYS A 313 18.19 -13.30 -15.46
CA LYS A 313 18.88 -13.42 -16.78
C LYS A 313 19.86 -12.28 -17.06
N ARG A 314 19.61 -11.09 -16.51
CA ARG A 314 20.51 -9.94 -16.63
C ARG A 314 20.51 -9.19 -15.30
N PRO A 315 21.41 -9.52 -14.40
CA PRO A 315 21.51 -8.79 -13.15
C PRO A 315 21.94 -7.36 -13.40
N PRO A 316 21.41 -6.37 -12.65
CA PRO A 316 21.79 -4.99 -12.81
C PRO A 316 23.26 -4.79 -12.45
N LEU A 317 23.94 -3.94 -13.22
CA LEU A 317 25.31 -3.46 -12.93
C LEU A 317 25.33 -2.29 -11.97
N TYR A 318 24.15 -1.80 -11.59
CA TYR A 318 23.99 -0.61 -10.77
C TYR A 318 24.38 -0.91 -9.32
N SER A 319 25.30 -0.10 -8.76
CA SER A 319 25.80 -0.24 -7.38
C SER A 319 25.03 0.61 -6.37
N GLY A 320 24.05 1.39 -6.80
CA GLY A 320 23.29 2.30 -5.95
C GLY A 320 24.07 3.51 -5.43
N CYS A 321 25.35 3.65 -5.82
CA CYS A 321 26.21 4.79 -5.51
C CYS A 321 26.43 5.61 -6.78
N GLU A 322 26.33 6.92 -6.72
CA GLU A 322 26.87 7.80 -7.75
C GLU A 322 28.41 7.78 -7.63
N GLU A 323 29.09 7.38 -8.68
CA GLU A 323 30.54 7.53 -8.79
C GLU A 323 30.82 9.02 -9.10
N VAL A 324 31.51 9.67 -8.20
CA VAL A 324 31.99 11.03 -8.42
C VAL A 324 33.36 10.92 -9.08
N SER A 325 33.55 11.60 -10.21
CA SER A 325 34.82 11.57 -10.95
C SER A 325 35.93 12.29 -10.17
N ASP A 326 37.18 11.89 -10.42
CA ASP A 326 38.35 12.51 -9.79
C ASP A 326 38.41 14.04 -10.06
N SER A 327 37.92 14.49 -11.22
CA SER A 327 37.84 15.91 -11.56
C SER A 327 36.80 16.68 -10.71
N GLU A 328 35.69 16.07 -10.35
CA GLU A 328 34.71 16.67 -9.44
C GLU A 328 35.22 16.72 -8.00
N MET A 329 36.07 15.78 -7.61
CA MET A 329 36.76 15.81 -6.32
C MET A 329 37.71 17.00 -6.20
N ASP A 330 38.49 17.28 -7.24
CA ASP A 330 39.46 18.37 -7.30
C ASP A 330 38.79 19.76 -7.34
N GLU A 331 37.67 19.90 -8.06
CA GLU A 331 36.92 21.15 -8.14
C GLU A 331 36.16 21.53 -6.87
N GLN A 332 35.67 20.57 -6.12
CA GLN A 332 34.80 20.79 -4.95
C GLN A 332 35.50 20.59 -3.61
N GLY A 333 36.75 20.13 -3.63
CA GLY A 333 37.52 19.80 -2.45
C GLY A 333 37.11 18.46 -1.79
N TYR A 334 38.07 17.84 -1.15
CA TYR A 334 37.93 16.52 -0.53
C TYR A 334 36.77 16.42 0.47
N SER A 335 36.51 17.49 1.23
CA SER A 335 35.41 17.55 2.22
C SER A 335 34.02 17.50 1.55
N THR A 336 33.84 18.14 0.39
CA THR A 336 32.59 18.18 -0.33
C THR A 336 32.28 16.83 -1.00
N TYR A 337 33.31 16.12 -1.46
CA TYR A 337 33.20 14.76 -1.97
C TYR A 337 32.69 13.81 -0.88
N LEU A 338 33.30 13.82 0.29
CA LEU A 338 32.85 13.00 1.40
C LEU A 338 31.43 13.33 1.86
N ILE A 339 31.03 14.61 1.83
CA ILE A 339 29.66 15.03 2.13
C ILE A 339 28.66 14.41 1.12
N ARG A 340 28.93 14.51 -0.18
CA ARG A 340 28.05 13.94 -1.23
C ARG A 340 27.99 12.42 -1.15
N TYR A 341 29.09 11.78 -0.93
CA TYR A 341 29.19 10.33 -0.80
C TYR A 341 28.44 9.81 0.45
N LEU A 342 28.51 10.54 1.55
CA LEU A 342 27.83 10.18 2.81
C LEU A 342 26.35 10.60 2.82
N VAL A 343 25.98 11.71 2.19
CA VAL A 343 24.59 12.20 2.12
C VAL A 343 23.75 11.41 1.13
N GLY A 344 24.35 10.90 0.03
CA GLY A 344 23.70 10.00 -0.91
C GLY A 344 23.31 8.65 -0.26
N TYR A 345 24.00 8.27 0.79
CA TYR A 345 23.83 7.03 1.55
C TYR A 345 23.33 7.29 2.97
N ARG A 346 22.20 7.92 3.13
CA ARG A 346 21.47 7.74 4.38
C ARG A 346 20.86 6.36 4.35
N PRO A 347 21.16 5.47 5.33
CA PRO A 347 20.37 4.27 5.50
C PRO A 347 18.92 4.74 5.70
N VAL A 348 18.09 4.48 4.71
CA VAL A 348 16.65 4.77 4.81
C VAL A 348 16.08 3.67 5.68
N GLY A 349 16.13 3.89 6.96
CA GLY A 349 15.60 3.03 8.00
C GLY A 349 16.71 2.66 8.99
N THR A 350 16.63 3.22 10.17
CA THR A 350 17.14 2.61 11.42
C THR A 350 16.32 1.34 11.71
N GLY A 351 16.09 0.51 10.68
CA GLY A 351 15.55 -0.80 10.86
C GLY A 351 16.60 -1.63 11.55
N THR A 352 16.32 -2.05 12.78
CA THR A 352 17.00 -3.19 13.40
C THR A 352 17.33 -4.21 12.34
N HIS A 353 18.59 -4.63 12.30
CA HIS A 353 19.09 -5.73 11.49
C HIS A 353 18.02 -6.83 11.49
N ILE A 354 17.42 -7.07 10.33
CA ILE A 354 16.33 -8.03 10.31
C ILE A 354 16.98 -9.40 10.43
N ASP A 355 16.76 -10.09 11.55
CA ASP A 355 17.41 -11.36 11.90
C ASP A 355 17.35 -12.44 10.81
N TYR A 356 16.36 -12.36 9.90
CA TYR A 356 16.26 -13.32 8.79
C TYR A 356 17.37 -13.17 7.73
N TRP A 357 18.06 -12.03 7.64
CA TRP A 357 19.23 -11.87 6.78
C TRP A 357 20.45 -12.59 7.36
N ALA A 358 20.54 -12.67 8.68
CA ALA A 358 21.61 -13.40 9.37
C ALA A 358 21.56 -14.92 9.19
N LEU A 359 20.38 -15.48 8.95
CA LEU A 359 20.18 -16.92 8.79
C LEU A 359 20.63 -17.47 7.42
N ARG A 360 21.05 -16.63 6.47
CA ARG A 360 21.48 -17.03 5.11
C ARG A 360 22.94 -16.72 4.76
N ARG A 361 23.74 -16.25 5.70
CA ARG A 361 25.21 -16.10 5.52
C ARG A 361 25.95 -17.41 5.75
#